data_a05a7af9c5155ac4692b777f3394b707
#
_entry.id   a05a7af9c5155ac4692b777f3394b707
#
_cell.length_a   1.000
_cell.length_b   1.000
_cell.length_c   1.000
_cell.angle_alpha   90.00
_cell.angle_beta   90.00
_cell.angle_gamma   90.00
#
_symmetry.space_group_name_H-M   'P 1'
#
loop_
_entity.id
_entity.type
_entity.pdbx_description
1 polymer ?
#
loop_
_entity_poly.entity_id
_entity_poly.type
_entity_poly.pdbx_seq_one_letter_code
_entity_poly.pdbx_strand_id
1 'polypeptide(L)'
;MKKSLKFAIATFACASAILAGCSSKSSDGNGGGSKGGDFKVEVIAKGFQHDFWKAVNKGASKAADELGAKITFVGPQNETAIAEQLEQLNNAINKNPKAIALAALDTEAELDAIKQAQSKNIPIIGFDSGVPGAPEGAIKATASTDNHAAGGNAAENLFKLLESKVGDKKARIGVVSQEVNSLSITQRTSGFIDKMVELLEKKGIKTAVVGHDKFKNNVSEADAKVVIEVRVPAQVDDAAGKTEASTVLEKEDTVAIYGSNEFAAKAIINANGGFKESKLGKDKILAVGFDSGALQQDAIRKGVFVGSVTQDPVQISYQAVKLAIASAKGETVKDVDTGSKWYDASNIDKEEIKALLYQ
;
A
#
# COMPACT_ATOMS: atom_id res chain seq x y z
N MET A 1 -20.84 -55.93 44.78
CA MET A 1 -22.22 -56.39 44.38
C MET A 1 -22.33 -56.05 42.89
N LYS A 2 -22.00 -56.95 42.04
CA LYS A 2 -22.76 -57.87 41.19
C LYS A 2 -24.09 -57.26 40.70
N LYS A 3 -24.22 -56.94 39.38
CA LYS A 3 -25.18 -57.60 38.50
C LYS A 3 -24.91 -57.26 37.05
N SER A 4 -24.57 -58.28 36.31
CA SER A 4 -24.55 -58.51 34.89
C SER A 4 -25.93 -58.72 34.30
N LEU A 5 -26.21 -58.42 33.06
CA LEU A 5 -27.14 -59.12 32.15
C LEU A 5 -26.94 -58.52 30.71
N LYS A 6 -26.39 -59.17 29.81
CA LYS A 6 -26.57 -60.24 28.81
C LYS A 6 -27.60 -59.93 27.71
N PHE A 7 -27.08 -59.95 26.48
CA PHE A 7 -27.56 -60.55 25.23
C PHE A 7 -28.92 -60.22 24.61
N ALA A 8 -28.91 -59.78 23.34
CA ALA A 8 -29.50 -60.63 22.28
C ALA A 8 -29.07 -60.11 20.88
N ILE A 9 -28.52 -61.05 20.10
CA ILE A 9 -28.23 -61.05 18.67
C ILE A 9 -29.53 -61.37 17.93
N ALA A 10 -29.85 -60.69 16.84
CA ALA A 10 -30.75 -61.21 15.82
C ALA A 10 -30.24 -60.85 14.42
N THR A 11 -29.67 -61.81 13.78
CA THR A 11 -29.38 -61.91 12.37
C THR A 11 -30.66 -62.17 11.55
N PHE A 12 -30.87 -61.45 10.47
CA PHE A 12 -31.75 -61.95 9.39
C PHE A 12 -31.12 -61.55 8.04
N ALA A 13 -30.92 -62.57 7.22
CA ALA A 13 -30.38 -62.55 5.88
C ALA A 13 -31.50 -62.74 4.85
N CYS A 14 -31.14 -62.52 3.60
CA CYS A 14 -31.83 -62.79 2.32
C CYS A 14 -32.78 -61.70 1.83
N ALA A 15 -32.87 -61.41 0.52
CA ALA A 15 -32.39 -62.02 -0.70
C ALA A 15 -32.43 -61.01 -1.86
N SER A 16 -31.68 -61.32 -2.89
CA SER A 16 -31.49 -60.68 -4.19
C SER A 16 -32.76 -60.51 -5.02
N ALA A 17 -32.88 -59.44 -5.78
CA ALA A 17 -33.58 -59.45 -7.09
C ALA A 17 -32.93 -58.46 -8.05
N ILE A 18 -32.37 -58.98 -9.12
CA ILE A 18 -31.87 -58.29 -10.33
C ILE A 18 -33.10 -58.06 -11.21
N LEU A 19 -33.27 -56.81 -11.70
CA LEU A 19 -34.02 -56.55 -12.94
C LEU A 19 -33.35 -55.40 -13.70
N ALA A 20 -32.86 -55.78 -14.84
CA ALA A 20 -32.35 -54.88 -15.89
C ALA A 20 -33.55 -54.23 -16.61
N GLY A 21 -33.40 -52.97 -16.95
CA GLY A 21 -34.37 -52.23 -17.75
C GLY A 21 -33.70 -51.00 -18.41
N CYS A 22 -33.66 -51.05 -19.72
CA CYS A 22 -32.97 -50.19 -20.68
C CYS A 22 -33.44 -48.73 -20.70
N SER A 23 -32.45 -47.86 -20.97
CA SER A 23 -32.41 -46.78 -22.02
C SER A 23 -33.54 -45.77 -22.11
N SER A 24 -33.19 -44.54 -21.80
CA SER A 24 -33.46 -43.44 -22.74
C SER A 24 -32.46 -42.27 -22.51
N LYS A 25 -31.76 -41.94 -23.61
CA LYS A 25 -30.99 -40.69 -23.75
C LYS A 25 -31.94 -39.51 -23.62
N SER A 26 -31.60 -38.55 -22.79
CA SER A 26 -31.86 -37.14 -23.03
C SER A 26 -30.65 -36.33 -22.53
N SER A 27 -29.95 -35.80 -23.52
CA SER A 27 -28.99 -34.73 -23.38
C SER A 27 -29.74 -33.50 -22.88
N ASP A 28 -29.27 -32.88 -21.79
CA ASP A 28 -29.29 -31.44 -21.67
C ASP A 28 -28.47 -30.97 -20.47
N GLY A 29 -27.65 -29.96 -20.77
CA GLY A 29 -27.32 -28.91 -19.82
C GLY A 29 -26.21 -29.19 -18.81
N ASN A 30 -25.00 -29.22 -19.31
CA ASN A 30 -23.81 -29.01 -18.49
C ASN A 30 -23.85 -27.63 -17.81
N GLY A 31 -24.37 -27.58 -16.63
CA GLY A 31 -24.11 -26.54 -15.65
C GLY A 31 -23.05 -27.02 -14.68
N GLY A 32 -21.80 -27.15 -15.17
CA GLY A 32 -20.65 -27.46 -14.33
C GLY A 32 -20.36 -26.29 -13.40
N GLY A 33 -21.14 -26.18 -12.32
CA GLY A 33 -20.74 -25.44 -11.13
C GLY A 33 -19.50 -26.12 -10.56
N SER A 34 -18.32 -25.67 -10.95
CA SER A 34 -17.07 -26.03 -10.31
C SER A 34 -17.27 -25.66 -8.83
N LYS A 35 -17.46 -26.67 -7.98
CA LYS A 35 -17.33 -26.49 -6.52
C LYS A 35 -15.92 -25.93 -6.34
N GLY A 36 -15.83 -24.63 -5.99
CA GLY A 36 -14.58 -23.96 -5.70
C GLY A 36 -13.84 -24.78 -4.66
N GLY A 37 -12.93 -25.60 -5.16
CA GLY A 37 -12.03 -26.37 -4.31
C GLY A 37 -11.20 -25.39 -3.50
N ASP A 38 -10.72 -25.81 -2.36
CA ASP A 38 -9.91 -25.14 -1.35
C ASP A 38 -8.75 -24.29 -1.92
N PHE A 39 -9.08 -23.27 -2.73
CA PHE A 39 -8.11 -22.37 -3.34
C PHE A 39 -7.72 -21.31 -2.29
N LYS A 40 -6.62 -21.57 -1.61
CA LYS A 40 -6.14 -20.70 -0.53
C LYS A 40 -5.08 -19.76 -1.02
N VAL A 41 -5.27 -18.46 -0.77
CA VAL A 41 -4.29 -17.39 -1.00
C VAL A 41 -3.98 -16.74 0.33
N GLU A 42 -2.71 -16.71 0.71
CA GLU A 42 -2.25 -15.95 1.87
C GLU A 42 -1.94 -14.51 1.40
N VAL A 43 -2.56 -13.53 2.04
CA VAL A 43 -2.37 -12.10 1.75
C VAL A 43 -1.65 -11.47 2.93
N ILE A 44 -0.45 -10.94 2.69
CA ILE A 44 0.42 -10.38 3.73
C ILE A 44 0.59 -8.89 3.46
N ALA A 45 -0.03 -8.08 4.31
CA ALA A 45 -0.02 -6.62 4.28
C ALA A 45 1.18 -6.04 5.06
N LYS A 46 1.40 -4.73 4.97
CA LYS A 46 2.46 -4.06 5.76
C LYS A 46 2.01 -3.72 7.18
N GLY A 47 0.72 -3.67 7.46
CA GLY A 47 0.21 -3.35 8.80
C GLY A 47 -1.30 -3.15 8.83
N PHE A 48 -1.79 -2.58 9.95
CA PHE A 48 -3.20 -2.26 10.16
C PHE A 48 -3.42 -0.88 10.76
N GLN A 49 -2.38 -0.06 10.88
CA GLN A 49 -2.42 1.24 11.57
C GLN A 49 -3.21 2.33 10.81
N HIS A 50 -3.37 2.16 9.49
CA HIS A 50 -3.97 3.15 8.61
C HIS A 50 -5.26 2.61 7.98
N ASP A 51 -6.21 3.49 7.69
CA ASP A 51 -7.45 3.15 7.00
C ASP A 51 -7.20 2.60 5.60
N PHE A 52 -6.07 2.94 5.00
CA PHE A 52 -5.58 2.34 3.76
C PHE A 52 -5.64 0.81 3.79
N TRP A 53 -5.15 0.16 4.87
CA TRP A 53 -5.13 -1.31 4.98
C TRP A 53 -6.52 -1.93 5.17
N LYS A 54 -7.48 -1.18 5.73
CA LYS A 54 -8.88 -1.61 5.75
C LYS A 54 -9.47 -1.67 4.35
N ALA A 55 -9.18 -0.66 3.52
CA ALA A 55 -9.61 -0.62 2.12
C ALA A 55 -8.92 -1.71 1.29
N VAL A 56 -7.64 -1.97 1.53
CA VAL A 56 -6.89 -3.10 0.95
C VAL A 56 -7.57 -4.44 1.30
N ASN A 57 -7.88 -4.70 2.57
CA ASN A 57 -8.56 -5.94 2.97
C ASN A 57 -9.93 -6.10 2.29
N LYS A 58 -10.68 -5.00 2.14
CA LYS A 58 -11.97 -4.99 1.42
C LYS A 58 -11.80 -5.44 -0.04
N GLY A 59 -10.78 -4.94 -0.73
CA GLY A 59 -10.49 -5.31 -2.12
C GLY A 59 -10.09 -6.78 -2.25
N ALA A 60 -9.22 -7.27 -1.36
CA ALA A 60 -8.79 -8.66 -1.33
C ALA A 60 -9.97 -9.62 -1.07
N SER A 61 -10.82 -9.29 -0.09
CA SER A 61 -12.02 -10.08 0.24
C SER A 61 -12.99 -10.12 -0.92
N LYS A 62 -13.26 -8.96 -1.57
CA LYS A 62 -14.12 -8.89 -2.75
C LYS A 62 -13.62 -9.79 -3.88
N ALA A 63 -12.32 -9.75 -4.18
CA ALA A 63 -11.75 -10.61 -5.23
C ALA A 63 -11.88 -12.10 -4.87
N ALA A 64 -11.65 -12.46 -3.61
CA ALA A 64 -11.79 -13.83 -3.13
C ALA A 64 -13.22 -14.36 -3.29
N ASP A 65 -14.22 -13.56 -2.87
CA ASP A 65 -15.64 -13.91 -2.99
C ASP A 65 -16.07 -14.09 -4.46
N GLU A 66 -15.69 -13.15 -5.33
CA GLU A 66 -16.06 -13.18 -6.76
C GLU A 66 -15.37 -14.32 -7.53
N LEU A 67 -14.14 -14.68 -7.14
CA LEU A 67 -13.34 -15.69 -7.85
C LEU A 67 -13.37 -17.07 -7.18
N GLY A 68 -14.13 -17.23 -6.10
CA GLY A 68 -14.30 -18.50 -5.40
C GLY A 68 -13.05 -19.00 -4.67
N ALA A 69 -12.23 -18.07 -4.16
CA ALA A 69 -11.04 -18.37 -3.36
C ALA A 69 -11.29 -18.12 -1.87
N LYS A 70 -10.44 -18.69 -1.02
CA LYS A 70 -10.34 -18.36 0.39
C LYS A 70 -9.06 -17.59 0.64
N ILE A 71 -9.14 -16.48 1.33
CA ILE A 71 -7.96 -15.72 1.72
C ILE A 71 -7.73 -15.78 3.22
N THR A 72 -6.46 -15.74 3.63
CA THR A 72 -6.04 -15.31 4.96
C THR A 72 -5.41 -13.95 4.78
N PHE A 73 -5.87 -12.95 5.51
CA PHE A 73 -5.31 -11.60 5.46
C PHE A 73 -4.59 -11.30 6.78
N VAL A 74 -3.28 -11.14 6.72
CA VAL A 74 -2.41 -10.86 7.88
C VAL A 74 -1.52 -9.67 7.60
N GLY A 75 -1.00 -9.08 8.66
CA GLY A 75 0.01 -8.04 8.62
C GLY A 75 0.60 -7.84 10.01
N PRO A 76 1.78 -7.24 10.14
CA PRO A 76 2.39 -6.94 11.43
C PRO A 76 1.63 -5.82 12.15
N GLN A 77 1.94 -5.63 13.42
CA GLN A 77 1.30 -4.61 14.26
C GLN A 77 1.54 -3.19 13.72
N ASN A 78 2.69 -2.95 13.11
CA ASN A 78 3.05 -1.66 12.53
C ASN A 78 3.98 -1.83 11.33
N GLU A 79 4.09 -0.78 10.53
CA GLU A 79 4.85 -0.78 9.28
C GLU A 79 6.39 -0.68 9.46
N THR A 80 6.91 -0.93 10.64
CA THR A 80 8.34 -1.11 10.92
C THR A 80 8.67 -2.47 11.53
N ALA A 81 7.67 -3.29 11.79
CA ALA A 81 7.85 -4.62 12.38
C ALA A 81 8.25 -5.67 11.31
N ILE A 82 9.40 -5.42 10.65
CA ILE A 82 9.92 -6.24 9.55
C ILE A 82 10.08 -7.72 9.96
N ALA A 83 10.61 -7.97 11.15
CA ALA A 83 10.79 -9.33 11.66
C ALA A 83 9.47 -10.09 11.84
N GLU A 84 8.40 -9.39 12.27
CA GLU A 84 7.06 -9.96 12.39
C GLU A 84 6.49 -10.31 11.01
N GLN A 85 6.65 -9.43 10.01
CA GLN A 85 6.20 -9.72 8.65
C GLN A 85 6.96 -10.91 8.04
N LEU A 86 8.28 -10.98 8.26
CA LEU A 86 9.09 -12.11 7.81
C LEU A 86 8.63 -13.43 8.45
N GLU A 87 8.28 -13.44 9.74
CA GLU A 87 7.70 -14.60 10.39
C GLU A 87 6.35 -14.99 9.76
N GLN A 88 5.48 -14.00 9.49
CA GLN A 88 4.19 -14.23 8.83
C GLN A 88 4.37 -14.82 7.42
N LEU A 89 5.34 -14.33 6.65
CA LEU A 89 5.67 -14.86 5.32
C LEU A 89 6.18 -16.31 5.41
N ASN A 90 7.08 -16.61 6.33
CA ASN A 90 7.58 -17.98 6.55
C ASN A 90 6.44 -18.93 6.98
N ASN A 91 5.56 -18.48 7.86
CA ASN A 91 4.38 -19.25 8.28
C ASN A 91 3.42 -19.50 7.10
N ALA A 92 3.21 -18.51 6.23
CA ALA A 92 2.41 -18.66 5.00
C ALA A 92 3.03 -19.72 4.07
N ILE A 93 4.34 -19.65 3.81
CA ILE A 93 5.08 -20.61 2.98
C ILE A 93 4.96 -22.05 3.54
N ASN A 94 5.03 -22.20 4.86
CA ASN A 94 4.93 -23.52 5.51
C ASN A 94 3.53 -24.14 5.42
N LYS A 95 2.48 -23.33 5.27
CA LYS A 95 1.10 -23.81 5.01
C LYS A 95 0.92 -24.35 3.59
N ASN A 96 1.90 -24.15 2.70
CA ASN A 96 1.87 -24.56 1.29
C ASN A 96 0.59 -24.08 0.56
N PRO A 97 0.30 -22.76 0.54
CA PRO A 97 -0.88 -22.21 -0.12
C PRO A 97 -0.79 -22.34 -1.63
N LYS A 98 -1.89 -22.06 -2.33
CA LYS A 98 -1.89 -22.00 -3.79
C LYS A 98 -1.12 -20.80 -4.34
N ALA A 99 -1.13 -19.68 -3.61
CA ALA A 99 -0.36 -18.49 -3.92
C ALA A 99 -0.20 -17.61 -2.67
N ILE A 100 0.74 -16.67 -2.72
CA ILE A 100 0.93 -15.62 -1.72
C ILE A 100 0.82 -14.27 -2.43
N ALA A 101 0.06 -13.33 -1.87
CA ALA A 101 0.13 -11.91 -2.21
C ALA A 101 0.91 -11.20 -1.09
N LEU A 102 1.98 -10.47 -1.44
CA LEU A 102 2.91 -9.86 -0.50
C LEU A 102 3.07 -8.37 -0.78
N ALA A 103 2.76 -7.53 0.21
CA ALA A 103 3.20 -6.13 0.28
C ALA A 103 4.41 -6.04 1.20
N ALA A 104 5.60 -5.98 0.64
CA ALA A 104 6.83 -6.06 1.42
C ALA A 104 7.11 -4.79 2.24
N LEU A 105 7.46 -4.94 3.52
CA LEU A 105 7.92 -3.86 4.38
C LEU A 105 9.34 -3.42 4.07
N ASP A 106 10.15 -4.34 3.59
CA ASP A 106 11.56 -4.12 3.32
C ASP A 106 11.94 -4.72 1.95
N THR A 107 12.88 -4.12 1.25
CA THR A 107 13.29 -4.58 -0.08
C THR A 107 14.31 -5.72 -0.06
N GLU A 108 14.83 -6.08 1.10
CA GLU A 108 15.91 -7.06 1.28
C GLU A 108 15.56 -8.17 2.28
N ALA A 109 14.86 -7.84 3.35
CA ALA A 109 14.60 -8.77 4.45
C ALA A 109 13.84 -10.04 4.03
N GLU A 110 12.94 -9.94 3.05
CA GLU A 110 12.13 -11.05 2.58
C GLU A 110 12.79 -11.92 1.49
N LEU A 111 13.98 -11.55 0.97
CA LEU A 111 14.62 -12.21 -0.17
C LEU A 111 14.80 -13.72 0.01
N ASP A 112 15.23 -14.17 1.17
CA ASP A 112 15.47 -15.60 1.40
C ASP A 112 14.16 -16.38 1.53
N ALA A 113 13.13 -15.80 2.14
CA ALA A 113 11.79 -16.38 2.20
C ALA A 113 11.16 -16.47 0.79
N ILE A 114 11.37 -15.44 -0.04
CA ILE A 114 10.91 -15.44 -1.44
C ILE A 114 11.59 -16.55 -2.24
N LYS A 115 12.91 -16.75 -2.09
CA LYS A 115 13.65 -17.88 -2.69
C LYS A 115 13.08 -19.24 -2.23
N GLN A 116 12.76 -19.36 -0.94
CA GLN A 116 12.14 -20.57 -0.40
C GLN A 116 10.77 -20.83 -1.01
N ALA A 117 9.91 -19.81 -1.16
CA ALA A 117 8.62 -19.97 -1.83
C ALA A 117 8.80 -20.41 -3.29
N GLN A 118 9.75 -19.81 -4.02
CA GLN A 118 10.09 -20.20 -5.38
C GLN A 118 10.50 -21.66 -5.47
N SER A 119 11.37 -22.15 -4.58
CA SER A 119 11.83 -23.54 -4.54
C SER A 119 10.69 -24.54 -4.28
N LYS A 120 9.64 -24.10 -3.58
CA LYS A 120 8.41 -24.88 -3.33
C LYS A 120 7.36 -24.71 -4.43
N ASN A 121 7.65 -23.99 -5.51
CA ASN A 121 6.70 -23.64 -6.58
C ASN A 121 5.45 -22.90 -6.07
N ILE A 122 5.56 -22.10 -5.01
CA ILE A 122 4.49 -21.23 -4.52
C ILE A 122 4.63 -19.89 -5.22
N PRO A 123 3.69 -19.51 -6.11
CA PRO A 123 3.77 -18.21 -6.79
C PRO A 123 3.53 -17.07 -5.81
N ILE A 124 4.37 -16.04 -5.91
CA ILE A 124 4.19 -14.78 -5.17
C ILE A 124 3.74 -13.70 -6.14
N ILE A 125 2.74 -12.93 -5.76
CA ILE A 125 2.33 -11.68 -6.37
C ILE A 125 2.68 -10.54 -5.42
N GLY A 126 3.46 -9.57 -5.91
CA GLY A 126 3.69 -8.32 -5.19
C GLY A 126 2.44 -7.44 -5.22
N PHE A 127 2.20 -6.65 -4.17
CA PHE A 127 1.20 -5.59 -4.23
C PHE A 127 1.59 -4.41 -3.34
N ASP A 128 1.11 -3.20 -3.65
CA ASP A 128 1.47 -1.94 -2.98
C ASP A 128 2.99 -1.66 -3.00
N SER A 129 3.78 -2.55 -2.45
CA SER A 129 5.24 -2.45 -2.37
C SER A 129 5.89 -3.74 -2.83
N GLY A 130 6.87 -3.64 -3.73
CA GLY A 130 7.57 -4.77 -4.32
C GLY A 130 8.94 -5.03 -3.70
N VAL A 131 9.61 -6.09 -4.17
CA VAL A 131 10.97 -6.47 -3.80
C VAL A 131 11.83 -6.57 -5.07
N PRO A 132 12.44 -5.45 -5.52
CA PRO A 132 13.16 -5.41 -6.82
C PRO A 132 14.38 -6.32 -6.87
N GLY A 133 14.98 -6.68 -5.72
CA GLY A 133 16.09 -7.61 -5.60
C GLY A 133 15.68 -9.10 -5.59
N ALA A 134 14.37 -9.41 -5.74
CA ALA A 134 13.91 -10.80 -5.77
C ALA A 134 14.50 -11.56 -6.97
N PRO A 135 14.78 -12.87 -6.83
CA PRO A 135 15.23 -13.69 -7.94
C PRO A 135 14.28 -13.64 -9.13
N GLU A 136 14.82 -13.72 -10.33
CA GLU A 136 14.01 -13.73 -11.57
C GLU A 136 12.90 -14.78 -11.51
N GLY A 137 11.69 -14.37 -11.82
CA GLY A 137 10.51 -15.22 -11.80
C GLY A 137 10.03 -15.70 -10.42
N ALA A 138 10.63 -15.23 -9.31
CA ALA A 138 10.13 -15.54 -7.97
C ALA A 138 8.83 -14.76 -7.66
N ILE A 139 8.81 -13.48 -8.01
CA ILE A 139 7.58 -12.68 -8.03
C ILE A 139 7.04 -12.71 -9.46
N LYS A 140 5.80 -13.16 -9.63
CA LYS A 140 5.19 -13.39 -10.94
C LYS A 140 4.67 -12.12 -11.59
N ALA A 141 4.15 -11.21 -10.80
CA ALA A 141 3.67 -9.89 -11.18
C ALA A 141 3.46 -9.04 -9.93
N THR A 142 3.30 -7.73 -10.10
CA THR A 142 2.99 -6.79 -9.03
C THR A 142 1.76 -5.94 -9.40
N ALA A 143 0.83 -5.78 -8.46
CA ALA A 143 -0.29 -4.84 -8.54
C ALA A 143 -0.02 -3.65 -7.61
N SER A 144 0.29 -2.49 -8.15
CA SER A 144 0.66 -1.32 -7.36
C SER A 144 0.37 -0.02 -8.13
N THR A 145 0.41 1.09 -7.42
CA THR A 145 0.55 2.42 -8.03
C THR A 145 1.96 2.59 -8.59
N ASP A 146 2.13 3.28 -9.71
CA ASP A 146 3.43 3.88 -10.06
C ASP A 146 3.77 4.96 -9.03
N ASN A 147 4.44 4.55 -7.96
CA ASN A 147 4.71 5.39 -6.81
C ASN A 147 5.64 6.56 -7.11
N HIS A 148 6.61 6.38 -8.03
CA HIS A 148 7.51 7.45 -8.43
C HIS A 148 6.76 8.53 -9.22
N ALA A 149 5.97 8.14 -10.22
CA ALA A 149 5.15 9.07 -10.99
C ALA A 149 4.09 9.76 -10.10
N ALA A 150 3.50 9.04 -9.14
CA ALA A 150 2.53 9.60 -8.21
C ALA A 150 3.14 10.64 -7.25
N GLY A 151 4.37 10.40 -6.76
CA GLY A 151 5.15 11.41 -6.03
C GLY A 151 5.46 12.64 -6.87
N GLY A 152 5.83 12.43 -8.14
CA GLY A 152 6.02 13.50 -9.12
C GLY A 152 4.75 14.33 -9.35
N ASN A 153 3.58 13.69 -9.43
CA ASN A 153 2.28 14.37 -9.55
C ASN A 153 2.01 15.30 -8.35
N ALA A 154 2.34 14.87 -7.13
CA ALA A 154 2.25 15.73 -5.95
C ALA A 154 3.14 16.97 -6.08
N ALA A 155 4.37 16.78 -6.54
CA ALA A 155 5.33 17.88 -6.76
C ALA A 155 4.86 18.86 -7.84
N GLU A 156 4.32 18.38 -8.97
CA GLU A 156 3.81 19.22 -10.05
C GLU A 156 2.63 20.10 -9.58
N ASN A 157 1.71 19.53 -8.83
CA ASN A 157 0.56 20.31 -8.34
C ASN A 157 0.96 21.29 -7.24
N LEU A 158 1.86 20.90 -6.34
CA LEU A 158 2.43 21.85 -5.37
C LEU A 158 3.20 22.99 -6.06
N PHE A 159 4.02 22.69 -7.07
CA PHE A 159 4.83 23.68 -7.76
C PHE A 159 3.99 24.78 -8.40
N LYS A 160 2.83 24.47 -8.99
CA LYS A 160 1.91 25.46 -9.57
C LYS A 160 1.48 26.53 -8.56
N LEU A 161 1.41 26.17 -7.26
CA LEU A 161 1.05 27.08 -6.16
C LEU A 161 2.29 27.74 -5.53
N LEU A 162 3.44 27.10 -5.67
CA LEU A 162 4.70 27.50 -5.04
C LEU A 162 5.51 28.45 -5.90
N GLU A 163 5.35 28.43 -7.23
CA GLU A 163 6.20 29.13 -8.20
C GLU A 163 6.38 30.62 -7.87
N SER A 164 5.34 31.30 -7.40
CA SER A 164 5.41 32.71 -7.01
C SER A 164 6.02 32.96 -5.62
N LYS A 165 6.29 31.92 -4.84
CA LYS A 165 6.83 32.00 -3.47
C LYS A 165 8.32 31.69 -3.39
N VAL A 166 8.93 31.23 -4.49
CA VAL A 166 10.35 30.84 -4.57
C VAL A 166 11.11 31.68 -5.59
N GLY A 167 12.40 31.89 -5.34
CA GLY A 167 13.31 32.57 -6.26
C GLY A 167 13.95 33.81 -5.66
N ASP A 168 13.22 34.71 -5.03
CA ASP A 168 13.77 35.98 -4.47
C ASP A 168 14.54 35.75 -3.18
N LYS A 169 13.96 34.94 -2.28
CA LYS A 169 14.54 34.62 -0.98
C LYS A 169 14.87 33.13 -0.89
N LYS A 170 15.71 32.78 0.08
CA LYS A 170 15.92 31.38 0.45
C LYS A 170 14.59 30.78 0.92
N ALA A 171 14.25 29.59 0.43
CA ALA A 171 13.01 28.92 0.75
C ALA A 171 13.27 27.45 1.05
N ARG A 172 12.42 26.86 1.90
CA ARG A 172 12.49 25.46 2.31
C ARG A 172 11.20 24.72 1.96
N ILE A 173 11.35 23.52 1.44
CA ILE A 173 10.28 22.56 1.21
C ILE A 173 10.56 21.35 2.12
N GLY A 174 9.73 21.12 3.10
CA GLY A 174 9.82 19.92 3.93
C GLY A 174 9.25 18.69 3.22
N VAL A 175 9.87 17.55 3.43
CA VAL A 175 9.38 16.25 3.01
C VAL A 175 9.39 15.33 4.22
N VAL A 176 8.21 14.97 4.71
CA VAL A 176 8.07 13.98 5.79
C VAL A 176 7.81 12.62 5.15
N SER A 177 8.71 11.67 5.41
CA SER A 177 8.60 10.30 4.94
C SER A 177 8.49 9.36 6.15
N GLN A 178 7.60 8.38 6.07
CA GLN A 178 7.36 7.46 7.18
C GLN A 178 8.60 6.63 7.52
N GLU A 179 9.27 6.11 6.50
CA GLU A 179 10.43 5.21 6.60
C GLU A 179 11.17 5.20 5.24
N VAL A 180 12.22 4.40 5.11
CA VAL A 180 13.06 4.32 3.89
C VAL A 180 13.35 2.88 3.45
N ASN A 181 12.62 1.90 3.96
CA ASN A 181 12.86 0.48 3.74
C ASN A 181 11.96 -0.10 2.64
N SER A 182 10.68 0.29 2.61
CA SER A 182 9.75 -0.20 1.59
C SER A 182 9.91 0.55 0.26
N LEU A 183 9.68 -0.19 -0.82
CA LEU A 183 9.81 0.36 -2.16
C LEU A 183 8.80 1.49 -2.42
N SER A 184 7.54 1.31 -2.04
CA SER A 184 6.48 2.28 -2.29
C SER A 184 6.76 3.64 -1.65
N ILE A 185 7.15 3.68 -0.37
CA ILE A 185 7.43 4.94 0.34
C ILE A 185 8.70 5.61 -0.22
N THR A 186 9.73 4.81 -0.49
CA THR A 186 10.98 5.34 -1.08
C THR A 186 10.73 5.96 -2.45
N GLN A 187 9.95 5.31 -3.31
CA GLN A 187 9.62 5.82 -4.65
C GLN A 187 8.74 7.07 -4.60
N ARG A 188 7.75 7.16 -3.69
CA ARG A 188 6.95 8.40 -3.53
C ARG A 188 7.80 9.57 -3.09
N THR A 189 8.71 9.33 -2.15
CA THR A 189 9.61 10.35 -1.63
C THR A 189 10.58 10.81 -2.71
N SER A 190 11.26 9.88 -3.41
CA SER A 190 12.18 10.24 -4.49
C SER A 190 11.47 10.88 -5.67
N GLY A 191 10.31 10.36 -6.09
CA GLY A 191 9.54 10.93 -7.20
C GLY A 191 9.10 12.37 -6.96
N PHE A 192 8.69 12.69 -5.72
CA PHE A 192 8.41 14.07 -5.33
C PHE A 192 9.68 14.96 -5.41
N ILE A 193 10.79 14.49 -4.85
CA ILE A 193 12.05 15.23 -4.80
C ILE A 193 12.59 15.46 -6.21
N ASP A 194 12.69 14.41 -7.01
CA ASP A 194 13.25 14.46 -8.37
C ASP A 194 12.46 15.42 -9.26
N LYS A 195 11.13 15.33 -9.19
CA LYS A 195 10.26 16.24 -9.96
C LYS A 195 10.34 17.67 -9.46
N MET A 196 10.37 17.90 -8.15
CA MET A 196 10.48 19.26 -7.59
C MET A 196 11.83 19.90 -7.95
N VAL A 197 12.93 19.15 -7.86
CA VAL A 197 14.26 19.60 -8.29
C VAL A 197 14.24 19.95 -9.78
N GLU A 198 13.71 19.07 -10.64
CA GLU A 198 13.57 19.31 -12.09
C GLU A 198 12.83 20.62 -12.39
N LEU A 199 11.70 20.85 -11.72
CA LEU A 199 10.86 22.04 -11.93
C LEU A 199 11.55 23.32 -11.47
N LEU A 200 12.24 23.29 -10.33
CA LEU A 200 13.01 24.41 -9.81
C LEU A 200 14.23 24.74 -10.70
N GLU A 201 14.97 23.72 -11.12
CA GLU A 201 16.14 23.90 -12.01
C GLU A 201 15.74 24.44 -13.38
N LYS A 202 14.59 24.05 -13.94
CA LYS A 202 14.05 24.68 -15.18
C LYS A 202 13.79 26.17 -15.05
N LYS A 203 13.63 26.67 -13.82
CA LYS A 203 13.54 28.11 -13.49
C LYS A 203 14.88 28.73 -13.13
N GLY A 204 15.99 28.01 -13.25
CA GLY A 204 17.31 28.44 -12.83
C GLY A 204 17.55 28.53 -11.33
N ILE A 205 16.71 27.87 -10.55
CA ILE A 205 16.75 27.86 -9.08
C ILE A 205 17.60 26.69 -8.59
N LYS A 206 18.78 26.97 -8.04
CA LYS A 206 19.67 25.96 -7.47
C LYS A 206 19.06 25.35 -6.23
N THR A 207 18.94 24.05 -6.20
CA THR A 207 18.20 23.30 -5.16
C THR A 207 19.10 22.31 -4.44
N ALA A 208 19.18 22.37 -3.12
CA ALA A 208 19.81 21.36 -2.27
C ALA A 208 18.76 20.39 -1.73
N VAL A 209 19.12 19.11 -1.65
CA VAL A 209 18.35 18.07 -0.97
C VAL A 209 19.17 17.60 0.24
N VAL A 210 18.62 17.74 1.42
CA VAL A 210 19.29 17.49 2.70
C VAL A 210 18.41 16.66 3.66
N GLY A 211 18.94 16.29 4.81
CA GLY A 211 18.20 15.70 5.92
C GLY A 211 18.28 14.17 5.99
N HIS A 212 18.40 13.46 4.87
CA HIS A 212 18.54 12.01 4.87
C HIS A 212 19.48 11.51 3.76
N ASP A 213 20.40 10.61 4.12
CA ASP A 213 21.48 10.14 3.21
C ASP A 213 20.98 9.47 1.93
N LYS A 214 19.84 8.78 2.00
CA LYS A 214 19.24 8.09 0.85
C LYS A 214 18.77 9.04 -0.26
N PHE A 215 18.44 10.30 0.08
CA PHE A 215 17.82 11.25 -0.84
C PHE A 215 18.68 12.49 -1.12
N LYS A 216 19.73 12.75 -0.35
CA LYS A 216 20.58 13.93 -0.50
C LYS A 216 21.21 14.02 -1.88
N ASN A 217 21.36 15.25 -2.39
CA ASN A 217 22.18 15.53 -3.56
C ASN A 217 23.52 16.21 -3.17
N ASN A 218 24.36 16.53 -4.15
CA ASN A 218 25.67 17.11 -3.92
C ASN A 218 25.67 18.66 -3.82
N VAL A 219 24.51 19.29 -3.80
CA VAL A 219 24.38 20.74 -3.65
C VAL A 219 24.41 21.11 -2.17
N SER A 220 25.31 22.02 -1.78
CA SER A 220 25.35 22.47 -0.38
C SER A 220 24.15 23.37 -0.07
N GLU A 221 23.64 23.28 1.16
CA GLU A 221 22.55 24.14 1.63
C GLU A 221 22.92 25.64 1.55
N ALA A 222 24.19 25.98 1.75
CA ALA A 222 24.66 27.35 1.68
C ALA A 222 24.53 27.94 0.28
N ASP A 223 24.77 27.14 -0.77
CA ASP A 223 24.74 27.56 -2.16
C ASP A 223 23.34 27.51 -2.79
N ALA A 224 22.39 26.88 -2.12
CA ALA A 224 21.05 26.68 -2.65
C ALA A 224 20.13 27.88 -2.38
N LYS A 225 19.24 28.16 -3.34
CA LYS A 225 18.11 29.08 -3.17
C LYS A 225 16.90 28.36 -2.57
N VAL A 226 16.69 27.09 -2.93
CA VAL A 226 15.68 26.23 -2.32
C VAL A 226 16.34 25.05 -1.67
N VAL A 227 15.89 24.71 -0.46
CA VAL A 227 16.31 23.53 0.29
C VAL A 227 15.12 22.59 0.40
N ILE A 228 15.26 21.37 -0.12
CA ILE A 228 14.32 20.29 0.14
C ILE A 228 14.88 19.50 1.32
N GLU A 229 14.19 19.55 2.46
CA GLU A 229 14.62 18.89 3.69
C GLU A 229 13.77 17.64 3.96
N VAL A 230 14.41 16.48 3.87
CA VAL A 230 13.77 15.18 4.12
C VAL A 230 13.88 14.84 5.60
N ARG A 231 12.74 14.52 6.22
CA ARG A 231 12.62 14.12 7.61
C ARG A 231 12.00 12.74 7.70
N VAL A 232 12.67 11.83 8.38
CA VAL A 232 12.25 10.44 8.59
C VAL A 232 12.30 10.18 10.10
N PRO A 233 11.18 9.81 10.73
CA PRO A 233 11.18 9.54 12.17
C PRO A 233 11.96 8.25 12.48
N ALA A 234 12.60 8.24 13.64
CA ALA A 234 13.31 7.04 14.10
C ALA A 234 12.37 5.87 14.41
N GLN A 235 11.09 6.16 14.68
CA GLN A 235 10.03 5.18 14.92
C GLN A 235 8.74 5.64 14.25
N VAL A 236 7.94 4.68 13.75
CA VAL A 236 6.65 4.99 13.12
C VAL A 236 5.56 5.05 14.18
N ASP A 237 5.57 6.15 14.93
CA ASP A 237 4.52 6.52 15.88
C ASP A 237 4.12 8.00 15.75
N ASP A 238 2.94 8.34 16.28
CA ASP A 238 2.37 9.69 16.15
C ASP A 238 3.25 10.79 16.76
N ALA A 239 3.95 10.51 17.84
CA ALA A 239 4.79 11.50 18.55
C ALA A 239 6.07 11.78 17.76
N ALA A 240 6.74 10.73 17.28
CA ALA A 240 7.94 10.86 16.47
C ALA A 240 7.63 11.54 15.13
N GLY A 241 6.55 11.12 14.43
CA GLY A 241 6.13 11.76 13.20
C GLY A 241 5.79 13.25 13.40
N LYS A 242 5.02 13.57 14.44
CA LYS A 242 4.71 14.98 14.81
C LYS A 242 5.98 15.80 15.04
N THR A 243 6.98 15.23 15.71
CA THR A 243 8.26 15.91 16.00
C THR A 243 8.98 16.26 14.72
N GLU A 244 9.08 15.32 13.76
CA GLU A 244 9.74 15.56 12.48
C GLU A 244 9.02 16.62 11.65
N ALA A 245 7.69 16.61 11.61
CA ALA A 245 6.92 17.65 10.93
C ALA A 245 7.06 19.02 11.61
N SER A 246 7.04 19.08 12.95
CA SER A 246 7.22 20.32 13.72
C SER A 246 8.57 20.97 13.44
N THR A 247 9.63 20.16 13.40
CA THR A 247 11.01 20.62 13.10
C THR A 247 11.08 21.43 11.79
N VAL A 248 10.31 21.04 10.77
CA VAL A 248 10.22 21.78 9.51
C VAL A 248 9.31 23.00 9.63
N LEU A 249 8.14 22.84 10.25
CA LEU A 249 7.16 23.92 10.34
C LEU A 249 7.62 25.10 11.24
N GLU A 250 8.60 24.89 12.11
CA GLU A 250 9.19 25.93 12.95
C GLU A 250 10.21 26.79 12.22
N LYS A 251 10.77 26.34 11.10
CA LYS A 251 11.75 27.11 10.34
C LYS A 251 11.08 28.24 9.58
N GLU A 252 11.65 29.44 9.68
CA GLU A 252 11.09 30.69 9.11
C GLU A 252 11.11 30.70 7.58
N ASP A 253 12.05 29.95 6.97
CA ASP A 253 12.20 29.85 5.52
C ASP A 253 11.28 28.75 4.90
N THR A 254 10.48 28.03 5.69
CA THR A 254 9.58 27.00 5.19
C THR A 254 8.39 27.61 4.44
N VAL A 255 8.23 27.24 3.18
CA VAL A 255 7.14 27.69 2.31
C VAL A 255 6.18 26.58 1.92
N ALA A 256 6.63 25.32 2.00
CA ALA A 256 5.80 24.16 1.72
C ALA A 256 6.25 22.91 2.50
N ILE A 257 5.34 21.95 2.65
CA ILE A 257 5.61 20.65 3.25
C ILE A 257 4.80 19.55 2.55
N TYR A 258 5.43 18.40 2.31
CA TYR A 258 4.83 17.22 1.71
C TYR A 258 4.91 16.02 2.65
N GLY A 259 3.80 15.30 2.80
CA GLY A 259 3.75 14.00 3.48
C GLY A 259 3.61 12.87 2.49
N SER A 260 4.56 11.92 2.47
CA SER A 260 4.65 10.90 1.43
C SER A 260 3.66 9.73 1.57
N ASN A 261 2.86 9.70 2.64
CA ASN A 261 1.79 8.73 2.85
C ASN A 261 0.79 9.22 3.93
N GLU A 262 -0.22 8.41 4.27
CA GLU A 262 -1.23 8.73 5.28
C GLU A 262 -0.60 9.06 6.65
N PHE A 263 0.41 8.29 7.09
CA PHE A 263 1.13 8.56 8.35
C PHE A 263 1.79 9.95 8.34
N ALA A 264 2.55 10.26 7.29
CA ALA A 264 3.25 11.53 7.19
C ALA A 264 2.29 12.71 7.08
N ALA A 265 1.19 12.56 6.35
CA ALA A 265 0.14 13.59 6.28
C ALA A 265 -0.53 13.81 7.65
N LYS A 266 -0.85 12.76 8.39
CA LYS A 266 -1.35 12.84 9.78
C LYS A 266 -0.34 13.53 10.69
N ALA A 267 0.95 13.21 10.56
CA ALA A 267 2.02 13.84 11.33
C ALA A 267 2.07 15.35 11.11
N ILE A 268 1.95 15.82 9.87
CA ILE A 268 1.90 17.25 9.51
C ILE A 268 0.65 17.92 10.10
N ILE A 269 -0.52 17.27 10.01
CA ILE A 269 -1.76 17.80 10.60
C ILE A 269 -1.63 17.93 12.12
N ASN A 270 -1.10 16.90 12.78
CA ASN A 270 -0.90 16.90 14.24
C ASN A 270 0.15 17.92 14.69
N ALA A 271 1.21 18.13 13.92
CA ALA A 271 2.20 19.17 14.16
C ALA A 271 1.57 20.55 14.06
N ASN A 272 0.80 20.82 13.01
CA ASN A 272 0.10 22.08 12.83
C ASN A 272 -0.89 22.39 13.97
N GLY A 273 -1.59 21.37 14.48
CA GLY A 273 -2.49 21.50 15.62
C GLY A 273 -1.79 21.84 16.95
N GLY A 274 -0.47 21.71 17.02
CA GLY A 274 0.33 22.10 18.20
C GLY A 274 0.68 23.58 18.26
N PHE A 275 0.50 24.35 17.18
CA PHE A 275 0.74 25.79 17.16
C PHE A 275 -0.50 26.57 17.60
N LYS A 276 -0.27 27.74 18.24
CA LYS A 276 -1.36 28.63 18.68
C LYS A 276 -2.26 29.06 17.50
N GLU A 277 -1.66 29.27 16.34
CA GLU A 277 -2.34 29.57 15.09
C GLU A 277 -1.84 28.63 14.00
N SER A 278 -2.73 28.20 13.10
CA SER A 278 -2.36 27.35 11.98
C SER A 278 -1.24 27.99 11.15
N LYS A 279 -0.17 27.26 10.95
CA LYS A 279 0.91 27.61 10.02
C LYS A 279 0.61 27.20 8.57
N LEU A 280 -0.34 26.30 8.36
CA LEU A 280 -0.68 25.76 7.07
C LEU A 280 -1.87 26.48 6.42
N GLY A 281 -1.87 26.55 5.10
CA GLY A 281 -2.94 27.11 4.30
C GLY A 281 -2.44 27.73 3.00
N LYS A 282 -3.36 28.16 2.13
CA LYS A 282 -3.05 28.70 0.80
C LYS A 282 -2.13 29.92 0.83
N ASP A 283 -2.32 30.80 1.82
CA ASP A 283 -1.52 32.03 1.99
C ASP A 283 -0.38 31.89 3.00
N LYS A 284 -0.17 30.69 3.53
CA LYS A 284 0.82 30.31 4.53
C LYS A 284 1.79 29.27 3.95
N ILE A 285 2.22 28.32 4.76
CA ILE A 285 2.96 27.14 4.32
C ILE A 285 2.00 26.23 3.57
N LEU A 286 2.32 25.90 2.34
CA LEU A 286 1.51 25.00 1.51
C LEU A 286 1.73 23.54 1.93
N ALA A 287 0.68 22.85 2.34
CA ALA A 287 0.79 21.45 2.72
C ALA A 287 0.11 20.54 1.69
N VAL A 288 0.83 19.50 1.27
CA VAL A 288 0.37 18.47 0.33
C VAL A 288 0.57 17.10 0.96
N GLY A 289 -0.37 16.20 0.74
CA GLY A 289 -0.30 14.82 1.23
C GLY A 289 -0.21 13.78 0.12
N PHE A 290 -0.17 12.54 0.58
CA PHE A 290 -0.38 11.34 -0.21
C PHE A 290 -1.38 10.46 0.54
N ASP A 291 -2.18 9.66 -0.16
CA ASP A 291 -3.32 8.91 0.38
C ASP A 291 -4.55 9.79 0.68
N SER A 292 -5.59 9.20 1.27
CA SER A 292 -6.89 9.87 1.43
C SER A 292 -7.66 9.49 2.70
N GLY A 293 -6.96 9.23 3.80
CA GLY A 293 -7.61 8.98 5.10
C GLY A 293 -8.48 10.14 5.58
N ALA A 294 -9.41 9.87 6.48
CA ALA A 294 -10.43 10.82 6.94
C ALA A 294 -9.86 12.17 7.41
N LEU A 295 -8.76 12.17 8.17
CA LEU A 295 -8.11 13.40 8.63
C LEU A 295 -7.57 14.25 7.49
N GLN A 296 -7.04 13.65 6.43
CA GLN A 296 -6.57 14.35 5.25
C GLN A 296 -7.72 15.00 4.48
N GLN A 297 -8.81 14.24 4.27
CA GLN A 297 -10.00 14.75 3.62
C GLN A 297 -10.55 15.98 4.35
N ASP A 298 -10.62 15.92 5.68
CA ASP A 298 -11.04 17.06 6.52
C ASP A 298 -10.07 18.25 6.41
N ALA A 299 -8.77 18.00 6.44
CA ALA A 299 -7.75 19.05 6.27
C ALA A 299 -7.85 19.75 4.91
N ILE A 300 -8.15 19.02 3.84
CA ILE A 300 -8.36 19.59 2.51
C ILE A 300 -9.65 20.43 2.47
N ARG A 301 -10.77 19.91 2.98
CA ARG A 301 -12.05 20.67 3.04
C ARG A 301 -11.92 21.96 3.86
N LYS A 302 -11.10 21.97 4.90
CA LYS A 302 -10.82 23.14 5.73
C LYS A 302 -9.74 24.07 5.16
N GLY A 303 -9.14 23.73 4.02
CA GLY A 303 -8.05 24.51 3.39
C GLY A 303 -6.74 24.49 4.17
N VAL A 304 -6.57 23.55 5.11
CA VAL A 304 -5.30 23.32 5.82
C VAL A 304 -4.30 22.65 4.88
N PHE A 305 -4.72 21.62 4.16
CA PHE A 305 -3.97 21.07 3.03
C PHE A 305 -4.50 21.66 1.72
N VAL A 306 -3.59 21.94 0.79
CA VAL A 306 -3.94 22.45 -0.53
C VAL A 306 -4.32 21.34 -1.50
N GLY A 307 -3.99 20.09 -1.19
CA GLY A 307 -4.37 18.90 -1.92
C GLY A 307 -3.59 17.67 -1.49
N SER A 308 -3.87 16.56 -2.15
CA SER A 308 -3.19 15.29 -1.92
C SER A 308 -3.26 14.41 -3.19
N VAL A 309 -2.41 13.40 -3.27
CA VAL A 309 -2.52 12.34 -4.29
C VAL A 309 -3.12 11.12 -3.64
N THR A 310 -4.24 10.61 -4.16
CA THR A 310 -4.82 9.34 -3.72
C THR A 310 -4.51 8.21 -4.70
N GLN A 311 -4.49 7.00 -4.21
CA GLN A 311 -4.38 5.76 -4.97
C GLN A 311 -5.66 4.91 -4.79
N ASP A 312 -5.73 3.73 -5.40
CA ASP A 312 -6.88 2.83 -5.28
C ASP A 312 -6.51 1.56 -4.49
N PRO A 313 -6.56 1.60 -3.14
CA PRO A 313 -6.19 0.45 -2.31
C PRO A 313 -7.09 -0.77 -2.53
N VAL A 314 -8.36 -0.53 -2.92
CA VAL A 314 -9.30 -1.61 -3.23
C VAL A 314 -8.86 -2.34 -4.51
N GLN A 315 -8.49 -1.60 -5.55
CA GLN A 315 -8.01 -2.20 -6.79
C GLN A 315 -6.63 -2.83 -6.64
N ILE A 316 -5.72 -2.22 -5.88
CA ILE A 316 -4.39 -2.80 -5.61
C ILE A 316 -4.54 -4.25 -5.11
N SER A 317 -5.31 -4.47 -4.07
CA SER A 317 -5.46 -5.81 -3.49
C SER A 317 -6.40 -6.72 -4.28
N TYR A 318 -7.44 -6.17 -4.90
CA TYR A 318 -8.32 -6.94 -5.80
C TYR A 318 -7.50 -7.55 -6.95
N GLN A 319 -6.68 -6.74 -7.61
CA GLN A 319 -5.82 -7.22 -8.69
C GLN A 319 -4.76 -8.19 -8.18
N ALA A 320 -4.19 -7.96 -7.00
CA ALA A 320 -3.22 -8.88 -6.39
C ALA A 320 -3.81 -10.29 -6.20
N VAL A 321 -4.99 -10.40 -5.62
CA VAL A 321 -5.67 -11.70 -5.42
C VAL A 321 -6.06 -12.33 -6.76
N LYS A 322 -6.54 -11.54 -7.72
CA LYS A 322 -6.86 -12.01 -9.07
C LYS A 322 -5.62 -12.58 -9.77
N LEU A 323 -4.51 -11.85 -9.74
CA LEU A 323 -3.23 -12.31 -10.31
C LEU A 323 -2.70 -13.54 -9.58
N ALA A 324 -2.85 -13.62 -8.25
CA ALA A 324 -2.44 -14.77 -7.45
C ALA A 324 -3.19 -16.04 -7.88
N ILE A 325 -4.50 -15.94 -8.07
CA ILE A 325 -5.34 -17.05 -8.55
C ILE A 325 -4.96 -17.46 -9.97
N ALA A 326 -4.79 -16.49 -10.88
CA ALA A 326 -4.38 -16.76 -12.27
C ALA A 326 -3.00 -17.44 -12.34
N SER A 327 -2.01 -16.90 -11.63
CA SER A 327 -0.66 -17.47 -11.56
C SER A 327 -0.66 -18.90 -11.01
N ALA A 328 -1.44 -19.17 -9.95
CA ALA A 328 -1.53 -20.52 -9.38
C ALA A 328 -2.25 -21.52 -10.29
N LYS A 329 -3.04 -21.05 -11.25
CA LYS A 329 -3.62 -21.87 -12.33
C LYS A 329 -2.65 -22.09 -13.51
N GLY A 330 -1.44 -21.51 -13.46
CA GLY A 330 -0.45 -21.58 -14.53
C GLY A 330 -0.66 -20.56 -15.65
N GLU A 331 -1.52 -19.56 -15.45
CA GLU A 331 -1.74 -18.50 -16.42
C GLU A 331 -0.57 -17.50 -16.38
N THR A 332 -0.20 -16.94 -17.52
CA THR A 332 0.77 -15.85 -17.59
C THR A 332 0.16 -14.57 -17.04
N VAL A 333 0.82 -13.97 -16.08
CA VAL A 333 0.41 -12.71 -15.44
C VAL A 333 1.40 -11.58 -15.75
N LYS A 334 0.95 -10.33 -15.61
CA LYS A 334 1.77 -9.13 -15.83
C LYS A 334 1.47 -8.10 -14.74
N ASP A 335 2.40 -7.18 -14.53
CA ASP A 335 2.23 -6.07 -13.62
C ASP A 335 0.98 -5.24 -13.98
N VAL A 336 0.33 -4.73 -12.94
CA VAL A 336 -0.86 -3.87 -13.06
C VAL A 336 -0.58 -2.58 -12.30
N ASP A 337 -0.49 -1.47 -13.04
CA ASP A 337 -0.58 -0.13 -12.44
C ASP A 337 -2.04 0.19 -12.16
N THR A 338 -2.35 0.44 -10.89
CA THR A 338 -3.70 0.80 -10.43
C THR A 338 -3.95 2.31 -10.46
N GLY A 339 -2.94 3.07 -10.84
CA GLY A 339 -3.01 4.52 -11.00
C GLY A 339 -3.06 5.31 -9.71
N SER A 340 -3.06 6.63 -9.87
CA SER A 340 -3.23 7.60 -8.80
C SER A 340 -3.90 8.86 -9.33
N LYS A 341 -4.52 9.66 -8.45
CA LYS A 341 -5.18 10.91 -8.82
C LYS A 341 -4.87 12.02 -7.81
N TRP A 342 -4.62 13.22 -8.33
CA TRP A 342 -4.63 14.43 -7.51
C TRP A 342 -6.05 14.78 -7.09
N TYR A 343 -6.21 15.17 -5.83
CA TYR A 343 -7.47 15.73 -5.34
C TYR A 343 -7.22 16.92 -4.40
N ASP A 344 -8.15 17.86 -4.43
CA ASP A 344 -8.16 19.07 -3.63
C ASP A 344 -9.61 19.50 -3.33
N ALA A 345 -9.80 20.65 -2.71
CA ALA A 345 -11.12 21.14 -2.33
C ALA A 345 -12.07 21.34 -3.54
N SER A 346 -11.55 21.47 -4.77
CA SER A 346 -12.36 21.70 -5.98
C SER A 346 -12.93 20.42 -6.57
N ASN A 347 -12.34 19.26 -6.26
CA ASN A 347 -12.71 17.99 -6.88
C ASN A 347 -12.96 16.84 -5.90
N ILE A 348 -12.68 17.01 -4.61
CA ILE A 348 -12.82 15.96 -3.59
C ILE A 348 -14.23 15.32 -3.54
N ASP A 349 -15.26 16.07 -3.93
CA ASP A 349 -16.64 15.60 -3.93
C ASP A 349 -17.12 15.07 -5.29
N LYS A 350 -16.25 15.05 -6.32
CA LYS A 350 -16.58 14.40 -7.60
C LYS A 350 -16.58 12.89 -7.46
N GLU A 351 -17.51 12.20 -8.11
CA GLU A 351 -17.70 10.74 -7.99
C GLU A 351 -16.42 9.94 -8.29
N GLU A 352 -15.64 10.37 -9.29
CA GLU A 352 -14.38 9.72 -9.68
C GLU A 352 -13.25 9.83 -8.64
N ILE A 353 -13.35 10.81 -7.71
CA ILE A 353 -12.44 10.98 -6.59
C ILE A 353 -13.03 10.27 -5.37
N LYS A 354 -14.32 10.48 -5.05
CA LYS A 354 -14.99 9.80 -3.93
C LYS A 354 -14.80 8.29 -3.95
N ALA A 355 -14.80 7.68 -5.14
CA ALA A 355 -14.58 6.24 -5.29
C ALA A 355 -13.20 5.77 -4.79
N LEU A 356 -12.22 6.67 -4.70
CA LEU A 356 -10.85 6.40 -4.24
C LEU A 356 -10.62 6.81 -2.78
N LEU A 357 -11.56 7.57 -2.17
CA LEU A 357 -11.43 8.00 -0.79
C LEU A 357 -11.89 6.87 0.15
N TYR A 358 -11.21 6.73 1.28
CA TYR A 358 -11.49 5.68 2.27
C TYR A 358 -11.52 6.25 3.71
N GLN A 359 -12.18 5.51 4.61
CA GLN A 359 -12.35 5.85 6.02
C GLN A 359 -12.16 4.61 6.89
#